data_1596d8b00551ca0ed711991fff81eb67
#
_entry.id   1596d8b00551ca0ed711991fff81eb67
#
_cell.length_a   1.000
_cell.length_b   1.000
_cell.length_c   1.000
_cell.angle_alpha   90.00
_cell.angle_beta   90.00
_cell.angle_gamma   90.00
#
_symmetry.space_group_name_H-M   'P 1'
#
loop_
_entity.id
_entity.type
_entity.pdbx_description
1 polymer ?
#
loop_
_entity_poly.entity_id
_entity_poly.type
_entity_poly.pdbx_seq_one_letter_code
_entity_poly.pdbx_strand_id
1 'polypeptide(L)' 'MKIYYKDAWGFWFFKRYSLYVEDELEGLTEVLVTKDDWLKYKIGDLYEIH' A
#
# COMPACT_ATOMS: atom_id res chain seq x y z
N MET A 1 10.42 -4.42 2.12
CA MET A 1 10.08 -3.28 1.26
C MET A 1 9.59 -2.13 2.10
N LYS A 2 9.95 -0.93 1.71
CA LYS A 2 9.54 0.27 2.45
C LYS A 2 8.33 0.89 1.78
N ILE A 3 7.33 1.28 2.58
CA ILE A 3 6.16 1.95 2.05
C ILE A 3 6.51 3.38 1.72
N TYR A 4 6.43 3.71 0.45
CA TYR A 4 6.76 5.04 -0.05
C TYR A 4 5.54 5.97 -0.05
N TYR A 5 4.38 5.41 -0.39
CA TYR A 5 3.18 6.20 -0.51
C TYR A 5 1.96 5.33 -0.26
N LYS A 6 0.89 5.95 0.21
CA LYS A 6 -0.40 5.29 0.40
C LYS A 6 -1.45 6.03 -0.40
N ASP A 7 -2.33 5.29 -1.04
CA ASP A 7 -3.43 5.88 -1.78
C ASP A 7 -4.71 5.11 -1.49
N ALA A 8 -5.80 5.82 -1.42
CA ALA A 8 -7.12 5.21 -1.26
C ALA A 8 -8.07 5.97 -2.17
N TRP A 9 -8.75 5.22 -3.04
CA TRP A 9 -9.69 5.83 -3.94
C TRP A 9 -10.87 4.89 -4.17
N GLY A 10 -11.95 5.45 -4.61
CA GLY A 10 -13.14 4.67 -4.84
C GLY A 10 -14.39 5.49 -4.60
N PHE A 11 -15.52 4.83 -4.80
CA PHE A 11 -16.82 5.47 -4.82
C PHE A 11 -17.77 4.61 -3.98
N TRP A 12 -18.27 5.16 -2.88
CA TRP A 12 -19.18 4.45 -1.96
C TRP A 12 -18.56 3.17 -1.41
N PHE A 13 -19.12 1.99 -1.76
CA PHE A 13 -18.61 0.71 -1.27
C PHE A 13 -17.54 0.10 -2.15
N PHE A 14 -17.19 0.74 -3.25
CA PHE A 14 -16.12 0.29 -4.13
C PHE A 14 -14.85 1.08 -3.84
N LYS A 15 -14.33 0.95 -2.63
CA LYS A 15 -13.10 1.62 -2.25
C LYS A 15 -11.92 0.68 -2.41
N ARG A 16 -10.85 1.21 -2.94
CA ARG A 16 -9.59 0.49 -3.08
C ARG A 16 -8.54 1.13 -2.21
N TYR A 17 -7.79 0.31 -1.54
CA TYR A 17 -6.71 0.75 -0.67
C TYR A 17 -5.41 0.20 -1.22
N SER A 18 -4.48 1.10 -1.51
CA SER A 18 -3.21 0.74 -2.15
C SER A 18 -2.06 1.23 -1.32
N LEU A 19 -1.01 0.41 -1.27
CA LEU A 19 0.28 0.78 -0.72
C LEU A 19 1.29 0.77 -1.86
N TYR A 20 2.05 1.85 -1.98
CA TYR A 20 3.13 1.90 -2.95
C TYR A 20 4.43 1.60 -2.21
N VAL A 21 5.04 0.48 -2.55
CA VAL A 21 6.26 0.02 -1.89
C VAL A 21 7.42 0.13 -2.88
N GLU A 22 8.60 0.42 -2.34
CA GLU A 22 9.79 0.51 -3.15
C GLU A 22 10.50 -0.84 -3.15
N ASP A 23 10.67 -1.40 -4.34
CA ASP A 23 11.36 -2.65 -4.56
C ASP A 23 12.69 -2.35 -5.26
N GLU A 24 13.76 -2.99 -4.81
CA GLU A 24 15.09 -2.80 -5.40
C GLU A 24 15.15 -3.23 -6.86
N LEU A 25 14.33 -4.20 -7.25
CA LEU A 25 14.36 -4.73 -8.61
C LEU A 25 13.40 -4.02 -9.56
N GLU A 26 12.24 -3.63 -9.09
CA GLU A 26 11.18 -3.11 -9.96
C GLU A 26 10.84 -1.65 -9.72
N GLY A 27 11.42 -1.02 -8.71
CA GLY A 27 11.07 0.35 -8.35
C GLY A 27 9.80 0.39 -7.52
N LEU A 28 8.90 1.32 -7.84
CA LEU A 28 7.65 1.45 -7.11
C LEU A 28 6.62 0.44 -7.60
N THR A 29 6.03 -0.29 -6.67
CA THR A 29 5.01 -1.29 -6.97
C THR A 29 3.76 -1.00 -6.15
N GLU A 30 2.60 -1.05 -6.79
CA GLU A 30 1.34 -0.90 -6.11
C GLU A 30 0.88 -2.25 -5.56
N VAL A 31 0.52 -2.26 -4.28
CA VAL A 31 -0.01 -3.44 -3.62
C VAL A 31 -1.41 -3.12 -3.13
N LEU A 32 -2.40 -3.90 -3.56
CA LEU A 32 -3.77 -3.75 -3.07
C LEU A 32 -3.91 -4.47 -1.74
N VAL A 33 -4.44 -3.77 -0.76
CA VAL A 33 -4.59 -4.31 0.59
C VAL A 33 -6.00 -4.03 1.11
N THR A 34 -6.33 -4.64 2.24
CA THR A 34 -7.59 -4.36 2.91
C THR A 34 -7.51 -3.01 3.63
N LYS A 35 -8.68 -2.48 4.00
CA LYS A 35 -8.73 -1.23 4.76
C LYS A 35 -7.95 -1.35 6.07
N ASP A 36 -8.09 -2.48 6.76
CA ASP A 36 -7.42 -2.69 8.03
C ASP A 36 -5.91 -2.66 7.87
N ASP A 37 -5.39 -3.33 6.85
CA ASP A 37 -3.96 -3.31 6.57
C ASP A 37 -3.49 -1.92 6.15
N TRP A 38 -4.30 -1.24 5.35
CA TRP A 38 -3.98 0.11 4.90
C TRP A 38 -3.86 1.08 6.08
N LEU A 39 -4.73 0.95 7.08
CA LEU A 39 -4.68 1.77 8.27
C LEU A 39 -3.53 1.39 9.20
N LYS A 40 -3.17 0.12 9.20
CA LYS A 40 -2.11 -0.41 10.05
C LYS A 40 -0.74 0.13 9.64
N TYR A 41 -0.47 0.23 8.36
CA TYR A 41 0.83 0.65 7.85
C TYR A 41 0.86 2.15 7.61
N LYS A 42 2.03 2.73 7.85
CA LYS A 42 2.28 4.15 7.63
C LYS A 42 3.38 4.34 6.60
N ILE A 43 3.40 5.49 5.97
CA ILE A 43 4.48 5.83 5.05
C ILE A 43 5.80 5.76 5.81
N GLY A 44 6.75 5.03 5.24
CA GLY A 44 8.05 4.79 5.86
C GLY A 44 8.14 3.47 6.60
N ASP A 45 7.03 2.80 6.86
CA ASP A 45 7.03 1.50 7.49
C ASP A 45 7.56 0.43 6.55
N LEU A 46 8.04 -0.67 7.13
CA LEU A 46 8.43 -1.82 6.36
C LEU A 46 7.21 -2.69 6.08
N TYR A 47 7.06 -3.10 4.84
CA TYR A 47 5.98 -3.98 4.41
C TYR A 47 6.56 -5.31 3.97
N GLU A 48 6.01 -6.39 4.50
CA GLU A 48 6.41 -7.73 4.12
C GLU A 48 5.27 -8.41 3.36
N ILE A 49 5.61 -8.98 2.22
CA ILE A 49 4.65 -9.76 1.42
C ILE A 49 4.76 -11.20 1.86
N HIS A 50 3.64 -11.74 2.30
CA HIS A 50 3.58 -13.13 2.74
C HIS A 50 2.99 -14.01 1.66
#